data_5e1b09b916ccd5e03e4650d08e3201cd
#
_entry.id   5e1b09b916ccd5e03e4650d08e3201cd
#
_cell.length_a   1.000
_cell.length_b   1.000
_cell.length_c   1.000
_cell.angle_alpha   90.00
_cell.angle_beta   90.00
_cell.angle_gamma   90.00
#
_symmetry.space_group_name_H-M   'P 1'
#
loop_
_entity.id
_entity.type
_entity.pdbx_description
1 polymer ?
#
loop_
_entity_poly.entity_id
_entity_poly.type
_entity_poly.pdbx_seq_one_letter_code
_entity_poly.pdbx_strand_id
1 'polypeptide(L)'
;YKRQVNINAMELNTIHLTDALNGLKSLPDESVDCIVTSPPYWQMRDYGIGGIEWPDGWFGQLGLEPTRDSYIAHLCHIFDECRRVLKSSGSLWVNLGDTYSNPPKYNRPQKIEWHEHSKNNSCLNNQQVDTARLRILRKSLCNIPNKFADEMIFREWILRNEIIWHKPACIPSSVHDRFTVDFEKIFFFTKNCRYYFQQQFEPYAP
;
A
#
# COMPACT_ATOMS: atom_id res chain seq x y z
N TYR A 1 -35.25 -13.53 8.77
CA TYR A 1 -34.59 -14.47 7.84
C TYR A 1 -33.10 -14.33 7.98
N LYS A 2 -32.45 -15.19 8.81
CA LYS A 2 -31.00 -15.28 8.89
C LYS A 2 -30.51 -16.01 7.63
N ARG A 3 -29.83 -15.30 6.73
CA ARG A 3 -29.04 -15.96 5.69
C ARG A 3 -27.96 -16.79 6.39
N GLN A 4 -28.10 -18.11 6.38
CA GLN A 4 -26.99 -19.01 6.59
C GLN A 4 -26.03 -18.84 5.39
N VAL A 5 -25.03 -18.00 5.54
CA VAL A 5 -23.89 -17.98 4.63
C VAL A 5 -23.08 -19.22 4.99
N ASN A 6 -23.01 -20.19 4.09
CA ASN A 6 -22.06 -21.29 4.17
C ASN A 6 -20.66 -20.68 4.04
N ILE A 7 -20.07 -20.36 5.17
CA ILE A 7 -18.71 -19.90 5.26
C ILE A 7 -17.85 -21.16 5.19
N ASN A 8 -17.23 -21.40 4.06
CA ASN A 8 -15.97 -22.15 4.07
C ASN A 8 -15.00 -21.28 4.86
N ALA A 9 -14.95 -21.48 6.17
CA ALA A 9 -14.08 -20.72 7.04
C ALA A 9 -12.65 -20.90 6.54
N MET A 10 -11.94 -19.78 6.25
CA MET A 10 -10.52 -19.85 5.97
C MET A 10 -9.85 -20.64 7.10
N GLU A 11 -9.00 -21.58 6.72
CA GLU A 11 -8.25 -22.38 7.68
C GLU A 11 -7.33 -21.46 8.47
N LEU A 12 -7.34 -21.61 9.80
CA LEU A 12 -6.52 -20.79 10.70
C LEU A 12 -5.08 -21.28 10.70
N ASN A 13 -4.14 -20.38 10.97
CA ASN A 13 -2.70 -20.64 11.05
C ASN A 13 -2.08 -21.18 9.75
N THR A 14 -2.63 -20.80 8.61
CA THR A 14 -2.16 -21.19 7.28
C THR A 14 -1.88 -19.96 6.40
N ILE A 15 -1.10 -20.18 5.34
CA ILE A 15 -0.85 -19.16 4.31
C ILE A 15 -1.81 -19.43 3.15
N HIS A 16 -2.68 -18.47 2.85
CA HIS A 16 -3.60 -18.53 1.75
C HIS A 16 -3.00 -17.86 0.52
N LEU A 17 -2.83 -18.62 -0.56
CA LEU A 17 -2.31 -18.11 -1.83
C LEU A 17 -3.46 -17.49 -2.64
N THR A 18 -3.70 -16.21 -2.42
CA THR A 18 -4.72 -15.43 -3.13
C THR A 18 -4.31 -13.95 -3.18
N ASP A 19 -4.91 -13.14 -4.06
CA ASP A 19 -4.77 -11.70 -3.94
C ASP A 19 -5.52 -11.18 -2.70
N ALA A 20 -5.09 -10.02 -2.21
CA ALA A 20 -5.60 -9.47 -0.95
C ALA A 20 -7.12 -9.20 -1.02
N LEU A 21 -7.61 -8.70 -2.15
CA LEU A 21 -9.01 -8.30 -2.29
C LEU A 21 -9.94 -9.52 -2.27
N ASN A 22 -9.61 -10.58 -3.00
CA ASN A 22 -10.37 -11.83 -3.00
C ASN A 22 -10.27 -12.55 -1.66
N GLY A 23 -9.09 -12.54 -1.03
CA GLY A 23 -8.90 -13.08 0.32
C GLY A 23 -9.78 -12.37 1.34
N LEU A 24 -9.78 -11.05 1.36
CA LEU A 24 -10.62 -10.27 2.28
C LEU A 24 -12.12 -10.50 2.03
N LYS A 25 -12.57 -10.54 0.77
CA LYS A 25 -13.97 -10.80 0.43
C LYS A 25 -14.48 -12.16 0.90
N SER A 26 -13.60 -13.14 1.08
CA SER A 26 -13.97 -14.46 1.63
C SER A 26 -14.13 -14.48 3.15
N LEU A 27 -13.64 -13.45 3.86
CA LEU A 27 -13.75 -13.33 5.30
C LEU A 27 -15.09 -12.69 5.71
N PRO A 28 -15.68 -13.15 6.86
CA PRO A 28 -16.85 -12.52 7.42
C PRO A 28 -16.56 -11.09 7.90
N ASP A 29 -17.64 -10.29 7.99
CA ASP A 29 -17.57 -8.99 8.65
C ASP A 29 -17.12 -9.16 10.12
N GLU A 30 -16.34 -8.21 10.61
CA GLU A 30 -15.91 -8.15 12.02
C GLU A 30 -15.29 -9.46 12.56
N SER A 31 -14.52 -10.16 11.72
CA SER A 31 -13.88 -11.44 12.07
C SER A 31 -12.42 -11.33 12.46
N VAL A 32 -11.75 -10.24 12.11
CA VAL A 32 -10.30 -10.04 12.27
C VAL A 32 -10.01 -9.06 13.41
N ASP A 33 -9.12 -9.43 14.32
CA ASP A 33 -8.73 -8.58 15.46
C ASP A 33 -7.64 -7.56 15.10
N CYS A 34 -6.70 -7.96 14.23
CA CYS A 34 -5.57 -7.10 13.87
C CYS A 34 -5.12 -7.38 12.41
N ILE A 35 -4.83 -6.33 11.69
CA ILE A 35 -4.26 -6.39 10.34
C ILE A 35 -2.90 -5.69 10.36
N VAL A 36 -1.85 -6.38 9.90
CA VAL A 36 -0.50 -5.83 9.74
C VAL A 36 -0.06 -6.07 8.30
N THR A 37 0.34 -5.03 7.59
CA THR A 37 0.71 -5.17 6.18
C THR A 37 1.76 -4.14 5.75
N SER A 38 2.50 -4.51 4.70
CA SER A 38 3.34 -3.64 3.89
C SER A 38 2.97 -3.88 2.42
N PRO A 39 2.04 -3.11 1.86
CA PRO A 39 1.59 -3.30 0.49
C PRO A 39 2.70 -3.01 -0.51
N PRO A 40 2.60 -3.47 -1.78
CA PRO A 40 3.54 -3.10 -2.82
C PRO A 40 3.67 -1.58 -2.94
N TYR A 41 4.90 -1.06 -2.86
CA TYR A 41 5.17 0.38 -2.98
C TYR A 41 5.07 0.82 -4.44
N TRP A 42 4.55 2.00 -4.67
CA TRP A 42 4.33 2.53 -6.01
C TRP A 42 5.61 2.62 -6.83
N GLN A 43 5.61 2.00 -8.02
CA GLN A 43 6.71 1.95 -8.99
C GLN A 43 8.05 1.41 -8.45
N MET A 44 8.02 0.65 -7.35
CA MET A 44 9.23 0.07 -6.78
C MET A 44 9.58 -1.29 -7.38
N ARG A 45 8.58 -2.15 -7.60
CA ARG A 45 8.80 -3.52 -8.08
C ARG A 45 7.65 -3.99 -8.95
N ASP A 46 8.03 -4.65 -10.04
CA ASP A 46 7.14 -5.55 -10.76
C ASP A 46 7.38 -6.97 -10.23
N TYR A 47 6.35 -7.59 -9.69
CA TYR A 47 6.42 -8.95 -9.16
C TYR A 47 6.19 -10.01 -10.23
N GLY A 48 5.89 -9.61 -11.49
CA GLY A 48 5.61 -10.53 -12.60
C GLY A 48 4.36 -11.39 -12.40
N ILE A 49 3.48 -11.00 -11.50
CA ILE A 49 2.17 -11.63 -11.27
C ILE A 49 1.12 -11.00 -12.18
N GLY A 50 0.09 -11.78 -12.50
CA GLY A 50 -1.04 -11.25 -13.28
C GLY A 50 -1.68 -10.05 -12.57
N GLY A 51 -2.25 -9.12 -13.36
CA GLY A 51 -3.03 -8.00 -12.84
C GLY A 51 -4.44 -8.42 -12.46
N ILE A 52 -5.12 -7.53 -11.76
CA ILE A 52 -6.57 -7.58 -11.54
C ILE A 52 -7.23 -6.38 -12.20
N GLU A 53 -8.53 -6.49 -12.48
CA GLU A 53 -9.33 -5.36 -12.93
C GLU A 53 -9.76 -4.53 -11.73
N TRP A 54 -9.47 -3.23 -11.77
CA TRP A 54 -9.79 -2.30 -10.72
C TRP A 54 -11.10 -1.54 -11.02
N PRO A 55 -11.76 -0.95 -10.02
CA PRO A 55 -13.06 -0.29 -10.20
C PRO A 55 -13.09 0.84 -11.24
N ASP A 56 -11.94 1.45 -11.52
CA ASP A 56 -11.80 2.50 -12.55
C ASP A 56 -11.57 1.95 -13.97
N GLY A 57 -11.60 0.62 -14.13
CA GLY A 57 -11.37 -0.08 -15.41
C GLY A 57 -9.90 -0.26 -15.77
N TRP A 58 -8.97 0.16 -14.90
CA TRP A 58 -7.56 -0.16 -15.12
C TRP A 58 -7.30 -1.63 -14.78
N PHE A 59 -6.49 -2.30 -15.62
CA PHE A 59 -6.04 -3.67 -15.39
C PHE A 59 -4.55 -3.68 -15.10
N GLY A 60 -4.15 -4.21 -13.95
CA GLY A 60 -2.74 -4.31 -13.59
C GLY A 60 -2.50 -4.72 -12.15
N GLN A 61 -1.23 -4.81 -11.81
CA GLN A 61 -0.74 -5.15 -10.48
C GLN A 61 -0.69 -3.89 -9.61
N LEU A 62 -1.14 -4.00 -8.35
CA LEU A 62 -0.98 -2.93 -7.36
C LEU A 62 0.49 -2.50 -7.25
N GLY A 63 0.74 -1.20 -7.30
CA GLY A 63 2.07 -0.60 -7.29
C GLY A 63 2.63 -0.27 -8.69
N LEU A 64 1.94 -0.65 -9.77
CA LEU A 64 2.30 -0.32 -11.15
C LEU A 64 1.35 0.68 -11.82
N GLU A 65 0.48 1.31 -11.05
CA GLU A 65 -0.47 2.30 -11.56
C GLU A 65 0.23 3.45 -12.29
N PRO A 66 -0.42 4.00 -13.33
CA PRO A 66 0.17 5.08 -14.12
C PRO A 66 0.30 6.39 -13.35
N THR A 67 -0.51 6.57 -12.30
CA THR A 67 -0.47 7.78 -11.46
C THR A 67 -0.43 7.43 -9.98
N ARG A 68 0.17 8.32 -9.18
CA ARG A 68 0.14 8.22 -7.73
C ARG A 68 -1.29 8.19 -7.19
N ASP A 69 -2.16 9.02 -7.73
CA ASP A 69 -3.52 9.17 -7.23
C ASP A 69 -4.36 7.91 -7.52
N SER A 70 -4.15 7.24 -8.68
CA SER A 70 -4.74 5.91 -8.95
C SER A 70 -4.22 4.85 -7.99
N TYR A 71 -2.91 4.84 -7.73
CA TYR A 71 -2.33 3.91 -6.75
C TYR A 71 -2.95 4.06 -5.35
N ILE A 72 -3.09 5.30 -4.87
CA ILE A 72 -3.71 5.57 -3.57
C ILE A 72 -5.18 5.13 -3.57
N ALA A 73 -5.92 5.39 -4.65
CA ALA A 73 -7.31 4.98 -4.76
C ALA A 73 -7.47 3.45 -4.71
N HIS A 74 -6.64 2.70 -5.45
CA HIS A 74 -6.65 1.24 -5.46
C HIS A 74 -6.23 0.67 -4.10
N LEU A 75 -5.18 1.24 -3.51
CA LEU A 75 -4.73 0.83 -2.19
C LEU A 75 -5.84 1.02 -1.15
N CYS A 76 -6.49 2.17 -1.12
CA CYS A 76 -7.59 2.46 -0.21
C CYS A 76 -8.81 1.57 -0.47
N HIS A 77 -9.07 1.17 -1.72
CA HIS A 77 -10.14 0.21 -2.03
C HIS A 77 -9.91 -1.16 -1.33
N ILE A 78 -8.68 -1.62 -1.22
CA ILE A 78 -8.34 -2.81 -0.42
C ILE A 78 -8.63 -2.54 1.07
N PHE A 79 -8.29 -1.35 1.56
CA PHE A 79 -8.51 -1.02 2.97
C PHE A 79 -9.98 -0.77 3.33
N ASP A 80 -10.86 -0.50 2.37
CA ASP A 80 -12.31 -0.52 2.59
C ASP A 80 -12.78 -1.94 2.98
N GLU A 81 -12.26 -2.98 2.30
CA GLU A 81 -12.51 -4.37 2.69
C GLU A 81 -11.82 -4.74 4.02
N CYS A 82 -10.62 -4.23 4.27
CA CYS A 82 -10.00 -4.38 5.60
C CYS A 82 -10.88 -3.80 6.71
N ARG A 83 -11.53 -2.65 6.46
CA ARG A 83 -12.44 -2.03 7.44
C ARG A 83 -13.68 -2.88 7.69
N ARG A 84 -14.20 -3.55 6.68
CA ARG A 84 -15.34 -4.45 6.79
C ARG A 84 -15.00 -5.66 7.68
N VAL A 85 -13.88 -6.33 7.41
CA VAL A 85 -13.50 -7.55 8.12
C VAL A 85 -12.91 -7.30 9.52
N LEU A 86 -12.38 -6.11 9.78
CA LEU A 86 -11.79 -5.75 11.06
C LEU A 86 -12.90 -5.58 12.10
N LYS A 87 -12.73 -6.17 13.28
CA LYS A 87 -13.64 -5.97 14.43
C LYS A 87 -13.70 -4.51 14.84
N SER A 88 -14.78 -4.12 15.51
CA SER A 88 -14.95 -2.76 16.03
C SER A 88 -13.86 -2.36 17.02
N SER A 89 -13.29 -3.32 17.75
CA SER A 89 -12.16 -3.15 18.68
C SER A 89 -10.79 -3.39 18.03
N GLY A 90 -10.75 -3.71 16.74
CA GLY A 90 -9.54 -4.12 16.05
C GLY A 90 -8.62 -2.97 15.65
N SER A 91 -7.42 -3.31 15.23
CA SER A 91 -6.38 -2.37 14.80
C SER A 91 -5.78 -2.73 13.45
N LEU A 92 -5.38 -1.70 12.70
CA LEU A 92 -4.71 -1.81 11.41
C LEU A 92 -3.35 -1.12 11.46
N TRP A 93 -2.31 -1.83 11.02
CA TRP A 93 -0.94 -1.35 10.96
C TRP A 93 -0.42 -1.43 9.53
N VAL A 94 -0.05 -0.29 8.96
CA VAL A 94 0.38 -0.20 7.57
C VAL A 94 1.77 0.42 7.48
N ASN A 95 2.75 -0.36 7.04
CA ASN A 95 4.06 0.16 6.68
C ASN A 95 4.04 0.60 5.22
N LEU A 96 4.41 1.85 4.96
CA LEU A 96 4.41 2.41 3.61
C LEU A 96 5.61 3.31 3.38
N GLY A 97 6.37 3.01 2.33
CA GLY A 97 7.48 3.82 1.87
C GLY A 97 7.06 4.86 0.84
N ASP A 98 7.93 5.84 0.65
CA ASP A 98 7.75 6.90 -0.36
C ASP A 98 8.77 6.76 -1.49
N THR A 99 8.53 7.43 -2.60
CA THR A 99 9.42 7.48 -3.74
C THR A 99 9.55 8.90 -4.28
N TYR A 100 10.52 9.11 -5.17
CA TYR A 100 10.73 10.39 -5.81
C TYR A 100 10.23 10.38 -7.24
N SER A 101 9.63 11.48 -7.66
CA SER A 101 9.21 11.73 -9.03
C SER A 101 10.44 11.95 -9.93
N ASN A 102 11.08 10.86 -10.32
CA ASN A 102 12.14 10.86 -11.32
C ASN A 102 11.62 10.18 -12.59
N PRO A 103 11.94 10.70 -13.79
CA PRO A 103 11.78 9.92 -14.98
C PRO A 103 12.62 8.65 -14.82
N PRO A 104 12.15 7.48 -15.30
CA PRO A 104 12.96 6.28 -15.29
C PRO A 104 14.30 6.57 -15.93
N LYS A 105 15.40 6.20 -15.25
CA LYS A 105 16.74 6.32 -15.84
C LYS A 105 16.78 5.41 -17.05
N TYR A 106 16.75 6.03 -18.21
CA TYR A 106 17.02 5.36 -19.47
C TYR A 106 18.46 4.88 -19.44
N ASN A 107 18.67 3.59 -19.23
CA ASN A 107 19.83 2.78 -19.60
C ASN A 107 19.92 1.50 -18.76
N ARG A 108 18.87 0.69 -18.74
CA ARG A 108 19.05 -0.75 -18.55
C ARG A 108 18.34 -1.46 -19.69
N PRO A 109 19.04 -2.18 -20.55
CA PRO A 109 18.40 -3.14 -21.45
C PRO A 109 17.95 -4.33 -20.60
N GLN A 110 16.83 -4.20 -19.92
CA GLN A 110 16.11 -5.38 -19.49
C GLN A 110 15.34 -5.88 -20.69
N LYS A 111 15.77 -7.02 -21.24
CA LYS A 111 14.90 -7.86 -22.04
C LYS A 111 13.77 -8.30 -21.11
N ILE A 112 12.72 -7.51 -21.04
CA ILE A 112 11.45 -7.91 -20.46
C ILE A 112 10.62 -8.33 -21.67
N GLU A 113 10.46 -9.63 -21.84
CA GLU A 113 9.46 -10.18 -22.75
C GLU A 113 8.09 -9.88 -22.15
N TRP A 114 7.51 -8.76 -22.57
CA TRP A 114 6.17 -8.36 -22.16
C TRP A 114 5.15 -9.19 -22.94
N HIS A 115 4.27 -9.90 -22.25
CA HIS A 115 3.09 -10.48 -22.87
C HIS A 115 2.25 -9.39 -23.57
N GLU A 116 1.67 -9.72 -24.71
CA GLU A 116 1.08 -8.78 -25.67
C GLU A 116 -0.02 -7.84 -25.11
N HIS A 117 -0.60 -8.15 -23.95
CA HIS A 117 -1.60 -7.30 -23.29
C HIS A 117 -1.02 -6.08 -22.56
N SER A 118 0.29 -5.99 -22.38
CA SER A 118 0.95 -4.85 -21.73
C SER A 118 1.32 -3.72 -22.68
N LYS A 119 1.02 -3.82 -23.98
CA LYS A 119 1.43 -2.82 -24.99
C LYS A 119 0.79 -1.44 -24.80
N ASN A 120 -0.24 -1.31 -24.00
CA ASN A 120 -0.91 -0.03 -23.74
C ASN A 120 -0.45 0.67 -22.46
N ASN A 121 0.36 0.02 -21.60
CA ASN A 121 0.91 0.63 -20.40
C ASN A 121 2.37 1.06 -20.63
N SER A 122 2.57 2.00 -21.55
CA SER A 122 3.87 2.54 -21.93
C SER A 122 4.46 3.49 -20.88
N CYS A 123 4.37 3.19 -19.59
CA CYS A 123 5.08 3.96 -18.57
C CYS A 123 6.61 3.84 -18.68
N LEU A 124 7.11 2.92 -19.53
CA LEU A 124 8.54 2.63 -19.68
C LEU A 124 9.11 3.04 -21.05
N ASN A 125 8.30 3.47 -21.99
CA ASN A 125 8.77 3.97 -23.27
C ASN A 125 8.94 5.48 -23.20
N ASN A 126 10.15 5.94 -23.21
CA ASN A 126 10.78 7.23 -23.63
C ASN A 126 9.88 8.44 -23.95
N GLN A 127 8.62 8.40 -23.63
CA GLN A 127 7.79 9.58 -23.62
C GLN A 127 8.13 10.34 -22.34
N GLN A 128 8.51 11.60 -22.46
CA GLN A 128 8.51 12.54 -21.35
C GLN A 128 7.31 12.20 -20.49
N VAL A 129 7.60 11.68 -19.28
CA VAL A 129 6.53 11.47 -18.28
C VAL A 129 5.85 12.82 -18.20
N ASP A 130 4.62 12.88 -18.67
CA ASP A 130 3.86 14.11 -18.68
C ASP A 130 3.66 14.54 -17.22
N THR A 131 4.58 15.38 -16.77
CA THR A 131 4.58 15.91 -15.40
C THR A 131 3.27 16.66 -15.09
N ALA A 132 2.58 17.13 -16.14
CA ALA A 132 1.26 17.72 -16.02
C ALA A 132 0.20 16.69 -15.62
N ARG A 133 0.29 15.43 -16.07
CA ARG A 133 -0.58 14.33 -15.62
C ARG A 133 -0.31 13.91 -14.19
N LEU A 134 0.96 13.91 -13.77
CA LEU A 134 1.33 13.48 -12.41
C LEU A 134 1.14 14.56 -11.36
N ARG A 135 0.96 15.82 -11.75
CA ARG A 135 0.91 17.01 -10.86
C ARG A 135 2.06 17.06 -9.83
N ILE A 136 3.15 16.34 -10.09
CA ILE A 136 4.32 16.25 -9.22
C ILE A 136 5.53 16.70 -10.02
N LEU A 137 6.23 17.72 -9.52
CA LEU A 137 7.42 18.22 -10.16
C LEU A 137 8.56 17.19 -10.12
N ARG A 138 9.38 17.18 -11.16
CA ARG A 138 10.58 16.32 -11.22
C ARG A 138 11.45 16.52 -9.98
N LYS A 139 12.00 15.43 -9.44
CA LYS A 139 12.80 15.36 -8.21
C LYS A 139 12.01 15.58 -6.90
N SER A 140 10.73 15.83 -6.97
CA SER A 140 9.91 15.94 -5.76
C SER A 140 9.71 14.58 -5.12
N LEU A 141 9.65 14.56 -3.80
CA LEU A 141 9.10 13.43 -3.06
C LEU A 141 7.61 13.30 -3.41
N CYS A 142 7.16 12.08 -3.69
CA CYS A 142 5.78 11.85 -4.11
C CYS A 142 4.76 12.01 -2.99
N ASN A 143 5.22 11.99 -1.74
CA ASN A 143 4.41 12.17 -0.54
C ASN A 143 3.26 11.14 -0.42
N ILE A 144 3.55 9.90 -0.84
CA ILE A 144 2.59 8.80 -0.88
C ILE A 144 2.06 8.46 0.51
N PRO A 145 2.92 8.24 1.54
CA PRO A 145 2.44 7.85 2.86
C PRO A 145 1.46 8.86 3.47
N ASN A 146 1.76 10.16 3.35
CA ASN A 146 0.90 11.20 3.92
C ASN A 146 -0.43 11.30 3.15
N LYS A 147 -0.40 11.24 1.80
CA LYS A 147 -1.64 11.25 1.02
C LYS A 147 -2.50 10.01 1.26
N PHE A 148 -1.87 8.86 1.46
CA PHE A 148 -2.57 7.66 1.88
C PHE A 148 -3.24 7.85 3.23
N ALA A 149 -2.53 8.41 4.22
CA ALA A 149 -3.09 8.65 5.53
C ALA A 149 -4.28 9.63 5.48
N ASP A 150 -4.18 10.73 4.70
CA ASP A 150 -5.26 11.68 4.49
C ASP A 150 -6.49 11.02 3.86
N GLU A 151 -6.28 10.19 2.82
CA GLU A 151 -7.37 9.46 2.16
C GLU A 151 -8.03 8.44 3.09
N MET A 152 -7.25 7.75 3.92
CA MET A 152 -7.78 6.84 4.95
C MET A 152 -8.64 7.56 5.99
N ILE A 153 -8.21 8.75 6.43
CA ILE A 153 -9.00 9.61 7.34
C ILE A 153 -10.31 10.02 6.66
N PHE A 154 -10.26 10.42 5.38
CA PHE A 154 -11.45 10.76 4.62
C PHE A 154 -12.43 9.58 4.51
N ARG A 155 -11.91 8.34 4.48
CA ARG A 155 -12.68 7.08 4.50
C ARG A 155 -13.03 6.61 5.91
N GLU A 156 -13.10 7.52 6.86
CA GLU A 156 -13.53 7.31 8.24
C GLU A 156 -12.62 6.40 9.08
N TRP A 157 -11.36 6.20 8.69
CA TRP A 157 -10.38 5.62 9.57
C TRP A 157 -9.87 6.62 10.59
N ILE A 158 -9.62 6.18 11.81
CA ILE A 158 -9.02 7.00 12.86
C ILE A 158 -7.52 6.75 12.88
N LEU A 159 -6.74 7.72 12.42
CA LEU A 159 -5.28 7.68 12.51
C LEU A 159 -4.87 7.94 13.95
N ARG A 160 -4.30 6.94 14.63
CA ARG A 160 -3.88 7.04 16.02
C ARG A 160 -2.44 7.49 16.17
N ASN A 161 -1.55 6.93 15.35
CA ASN A 161 -0.13 7.28 15.35
C ASN A 161 0.47 7.15 13.95
N GLU A 162 1.47 7.99 13.70
CA GLU A 162 2.49 7.84 12.70
C GLU A 162 3.80 7.48 13.41
N ILE A 163 4.33 6.29 13.12
CA ILE A 163 5.52 5.76 13.74
C ILE A 163 6.65 5.80 12.73
N ILE A 164 7.79 6.32 13.12
CA ILE A 164 9.00 6.32 12.29
C ILE A 164 9.78 5.04 12.56
N TRP A 165 9.86 4.18 11.55
CA TRP A 165 10.72 3.01 11.60
C TRP A 165 12.10 3.36 11.05
N HIS A 166 13.02 3.72 11.94
CA HIS A 166 14.40 4.03 11.59
C HIS A 166 15.17 2.78 11.15
N LYS A 167 15.93 2.92 10.06
CA LYS A 167 16.76 1.87 9.46
C LYS A 167 18.24 2.21 9.60
N PRO A 168 18.92 1.81 10.67
CA PRO A 168 20.30 2.21 10.94
C PRO A 168 21.31 1.70 9.90
N ALA A 169 20.96 0.64 9.15
CA ALA A 169 21.79 0.06 8.10
C ALA A 169 21.23 0.34 6.70
N CYS A 170 20.71 1.54 6.46
CA CYS A 170 20.18 1.90 5.13
C CYS A 170 21.31 1.96 4.08
N ILE A 171 20.97 1.61 2.84
CA ILE A 171 21.90 1.72 1.71
C ILE A 171 22.10 3.21 1.40
N PRO A 172 23.36 3.72 1.38
CA PRO A 172 23.63 5.10 1.05
C PRO A 172 23.07 5.48 -0.33
N SER A 173 22.48 6.66 -0.40
CA SER A 173 21.99 7.19 -1.68
C SER A 173 23.14 7.73 -2.51
N SER A 174 23.23 7.35 -3.79
CA SER A 174 24.18 7.95 -4.75
C SER A 174 23.75 9.33 -5.24
N VAL A 175 22.66 9.87 -4.77
CA VAL A 175 22.13 11.19 -5.15
C VAL A 175 22.78 12.26 -4.30
N HIS A 176 23.32 13.30 -4.93
CA HIS A 176 24.12 14.34 -4.27
C HIS A 176 23.34 15.61 -3.88
N ASP A 177 22.06 15.69 -4.25
CA ASP A 177 21.23 16.90 -4.07
C ASP A 177 20.06 16.69 -3.11
N ARG A 178 20.13 15.67 -2.25
CA ARG A 178 19.19 15.41 -1.17
C ARG A 178 19.82 14.52 -0.09
N PHE A 179 19.22 14.51 1.09
CA PHE A 179 19.63 13.61 2.16
C PHE A 179 19.19 12.16 1.88
N THR A 180 19.93 11.21 2.45
CA THR A 180 19.54 9.81 2.45
C THR A 180 18.31 9.63 3.34
N VAL A 181 17.33 8.86 2.85
CA VAL A 181 16.15 8.49 3.63
C VAL A 181 16.46 7.17 4.33
N ASP A 182 16.48 7.18 5.64
CA ASP A 182 16.83 6.07 6.51
C ASP A 182 15.66 5.58 7.37
N PHE A 183 14.45 5.90 6.99
CA PHE A 183 13.24 5.51 7.69
C PHE A 183 12.09 5.17 6.74
N GLU A 184 11.12 4.45 7.28
CA GLU A 184 9.79 4.28 6.71
C GLU A 184 8.72 4.66 7.73
N LYS A 185 7.50 4.89 7.26
CA LYS A 185 6.37 5.23 8.11
C LYS A 185 5.50 4.01 8.36
N ILE A 186 5.13 3.81 9.63
CA ILE A 186 4.12 2.83 10.02
C ILE A 186 2.94 3.61 10.56
N PHE A 187 1.78 3.44 9.96
CA PHE A 187 0.54 4.06 10.41
C PHE A 187 -0.25 3.09 11.27
N PHE A 188 -0.71 3.58 12.40
CA PHE A 188 -1.63 2.88 13.27
C PHE A 188 -3.03 3.46 13.12
N PHE A 189 -3.95 2.67 12.59
CA PHE A 189 -5.35 3.04 12.41
C PHE A 189 -6.27 2.17 13.23
N THR A 190 -7.42 2.76 13.58
CA THR A 190 -8.57 2.04 14.14
C THR A 190 -9.85 2.48 13.43
N LYS A 191 -10.89 1.65 13.44
CA LYS A 191 -12.19 2.05 12.88
C LYS A 191 -13.14 2.67 13.90
N ASN A 192 -12.78 2.59 15.18
CA ASN A 192 -13.59 3.11 16.28
C ASN A 192 -12.76 3.84 17.33
N CYS A 193 -13.38 4.75 18.08
CA CYS A 193 -12.72 5.43 19.21
C CYS A 193 -12.42 4.47 20.37
N ARG A 194 -13.17 3.40 20.50
CA ARG A 194 -12.94 2.34 21.51
C ARG A 194 -12.36 1.13 20.80
N TYR A 195 -11.12 0.81 21.11
CA TYR A 195 -10.37 -0.30 20.52
C TYR A 195 -9.50 -0.98 21.57
N TYR A 196 -9.03 -2.18 21.29
CA TYR A 196 -8.10 -2.85 22.18
C TYR A 196 -6.70 -2.24 22.06
N PHE A 197 -6.16 -1.82 23.18
CA PHE A 197 -4.78 -1.34 23.29
C PHE A 197 -4.22 -1.65 24.66
N GLN A 198 -3.08 -2.36 24.70
CA GLN A 198 -2.35 -2.63 25.94
C GLN A 198 -1.06 -1.83 25.91
N GLN A 199 -1.01 -0.81 26.76
CA GLN A 199 0.19 0.02 26.87
C GLN A 199 1.36 -0.82 27.40
N GLN A 200 2.48 -0.73 26.72
CA GLN A 200 3.77 -1.28 27.17
C GLN A 200 4.57 -0.16 27.81
N PHE A 201 5.15 -0.45 28.96
CA PHE A 201 6.03 0.47 29.66
C PHE A 201 7.45 -0.08 29.56
N GLU A 202 8.39 0.78 29.20
CA GLU A 202 9.82 0.47 29.35
C GLU A 202 10.20 0.60 30.82
N PRO A 203 11.10 -0.28 31.33
CA PRO A 203 11.68 -0.10 32.68
C PRO A 203 12.38 1.26 32.74
N TYR A 204 12.24 1.96 33.84
CA TYR A 204 13.04 3.16 34.08
C TYR A 204 14.52 2.79 33.94
N ALA A 205 15.26 3.51 33.12
CA ALA A 205 16.70 3.44 33.14
C ALA A 205 17.22 3.88 34.53
N PRO A 206 18.13 3.12 35.15
CA PRO A 206 18.65 3.47 36.44
C PRO A 206 19.43 4.77 36.45
#